data_b81e2ffaf179aad4ca829bf5d56ae14b
#
_entry.id   b81e2ffaf179aad4ca829bf5d56ae14b
#
_cell.length_a   1.000
_cell.length_b   1.000
_cell.length_c   1.000
_cell.angle_alpha   90.00
_cell.angle_beta   90.00
_cell.angle_gamma   90.00
#
_symmetry.space_group_name_H-M   'P 1'
#
loop_
_entity.id
_entity.type
_entity.pdbx_description
1 polymer ?
#
loop_
_entity_poly.entity_id
_entity_poly.type
_entity_poly.pdbx_seq_one_letter_code
_entity_poly.pdbx_strand_id
1 'polypeptide(L)'
;MSNTLIVYYSHSGNTRKMAKIITEQLHADCLEIIPQKSYPQAYSAVVNQAKHEISQNYQPDIKDIQIDLNKYSTIFIGSPNWWSTIAPPILTFIMQNQNHLINKEVIPFCTHGGGGFGHIPQDIKKLCSQSKILTGLASYDSTASNTDIHKWLTKINIL
;
A
#
# COMPACT_ATOMS: atom_id res chain seq x y z
N MET A 1 -16.66 13.18 8.01
CA MET A 1 -16.06 11.82 7.85
C MET A 1 -15.59 11.63 6.42
N SER A 2 -14.38 11.15 6.25
CA SER A 2 -13.84 10.88 4.92
C SER A 2 -14.39 9.56 4.37
N ASN A 3 -14.65 9.52 3.06
CA ASN A 3 -14.95 8.28 2.34
C ASN A 3 -13.69 7.60 1.82
N THR A 4 -12.52 8.11 2.21
CA THR A 4 -11.22 7.64 1.73
C THR A 4 -10.39 7.12 2.89
N LEU A 5 -9.78 5.96 2.69
CA LEU A 5 -8.87 5.34 3.65
C LEU A 5 -7.52 5.12 2.99
N ILE A 6 -6.45 5.46 3.70
CA ILE A 6 -5.08 5.19 3.26
C ILE A 6 -4.57 3.99 4.07
N VAL A 7 -4.38 2.87 3.40
CA VAL A 7 -3.83 1.64 4.00
C VAL A 7 -2.41 1.45 3.51
N TYR A 8 -1.47 1.17 4.41
CA TYR A 8 -0.09 0.97 4.00
C TYR A 8 0.68 0.08 5.00
N TYR A 9 1.75 -0.51 4.48
CA TYR A 9 2.81 -1.11 5.29
C TYR A 9 4.12 -0.35 5.02
N SER A 10 4.89 -0.09 6.08
CA SER A 10 6.18 0.57 5.96
C SER A 10 7.24 -0.17 6.78
N HIS A 11 8.41 -0.40 6.17
CA HIS A 11 9.55 -1.01 6.85
C HIS A 11 10.54 0.06 7.34
N SER A 12 11.00 0.92 6.42
CA SER A 12 12.03 1.91 6.72
C SER A 12 11.48 3.31 7.06
N GLY A 13 10.16 3.50 6.93
CA GLY A 13 9.52 4.79 7.15
C GLY A 13 9.20 5.58 5.87
N ASN A 14 9.71 5.18 4.72
CA ASN A 14 9.48 5.89 3.46
C ASN A 14 8.02 5.82 3.04
N THR A 15 7.42 4.63 3.07
CA THR A 15 6.01 4.46 2.73
C THR A 15 5.12 5.20 3.71
N ARG A 16 5.46 5.18 5.00
CA ARG A 16 4.72 5.93 6.03
C ARG A 16 4.72 7.43 5.74
N LYS A 17 5.87 7.97 5.36
CA LYS A 17 5.98 9.40 5.02
C LYS A 17 5.08 9.77 3.83
N MET A 18 5.08 8.95 2.79
CA MET A 18 4.22 9.16 1.61
C MET A 18 2.74 9.05 1.99
N ALA A 19 2.38 8.03 2.76
CA ALA A 19 1.01 7.85 3.24
C ALA A 19 0.54 9.05 4.06
N LYS A 20 1.40 9.60 4.90
CA LYS A 20 1.08 10.79 5.70
C LYS A 20 0.74 11.99 4.83
N ILE A 21 1.52 12.24 3.78
CA ILE A 21 1.25 13.36 2.86
C ILE A 21 -0.11 13.18 2.18
N ILE A 22 -0.39 11.97 1.67
CA ILE A 22 -1.68 11.68 1.03
C ILE A 22 -2.83 11.91 2.02
N THR A 23 -2.68 11.39 3.22
CA THR A 23 -3.67 11.50 4.29
C THR A 23 -3.99 12.96 4.62
N GLU A 24 -2.96 13.78 4.75
CA GLU A 24 -3.11 15.19 5.07
C GLU A 24 -3.79 15.96 3.93
N GLN A 25 -3.40 15.72 2.67
CA GLN A 25 -3.99 16.42 1.54
C GLN A 25 -5.47 16.08 1.33
N LEU A 26 -5.85 14.85 1.62
CA LEU A 26 -7.23 14.39 1.42
C LEU A 26 -8.09 14.50 2.68
N HIS A 27 -7.53 14.87 3.80
CA HIS A 27 -8.21 14.79 5.11
C HIS A 27 -8.82 13.40 5.31
N ALA A 28 -8.08 12.37 4.91
CA ALA A 28 -8.53 10.98 4.90
C ALA A 28 -8.22 10.28 6.23
N ASP A 29 -8.85 9.13 6.44
CA ASP A 29 -8.45 8.23 7.51
C ASP A 29 -7.24 7.40 7.07
N CYS A 30 -6.47 6.89 8.04
CA CYS A 30 -5.22 6.20 7.76
C CYS A 30 -5.10 4.94 8.61
N LEU A 31 -4.62 3.86 8.00
CA LEU A 31 -4.41 2.58 8.67
C LEU A 31 -3.05 2.01 8.31
N GLU A 32 -2.18 1.87 9.29
CA GLU A 32 -0.90 1.19 9.12
C GLU A 32 -1.07 -0.30 9.39
N ILE A 33 -0.64 -1.13 8.45
CA ILE A 33 -0.63 -2.59 8.62
C ILE A 33 0.64 -2.97 9.39
N ILE A 34 0.46 -3.63 10.52
CA ILE A 34 1.56 -4.01 11.41
C ILE A 34 1.65 -5.55 11.44
N PRO A 35 2.74 -6.14 10.98
CA PRO A 35 2.92 -7.60 11.12
C PRO A 35 3.05 -7.97 12.58
N GLN A 36 2.51 -9.14 12.97
CA GLN A 36 2.64 -9.65 14.34
C GLN A 36 4.11 -9.87 14.70
N LYS A 37 4.91 -10.33 13.73
CA LYS A 37 6.34 -10.51 13.88
C LYS A 37 7.07 -9.52 12.98
N SER A 38 7.85 -8.62 13.58
CA SER A 38 8.61 -7.60 12.83
C SER A 38 9.64 -8.23 11.91
N TYR A 39 9.86 -7.59 10.76
CA TYR A 39 10.95 -7.96 9.86
C TYR A 39 12.29 -7.53 10.44
N PRO A 40 13.40 -8.23 10.05
CA PRO A 40 14.73 -7.81 10.46
C PRO A 40 15.03 -6.38 10.00
N GLN A 41 15.87 -5.66 10.75
CA GLN A 41 16.30 -4.32 10.34
C GLN A 41 17.50 -4.38 9.38
N ALA A 42 18.35 -5.39 9.48
CA ALA A 42 19.47 -5.55 8.59
C ALA A 42 19.01 -5.76 7.14
N TYR A 43 19.52 -4.95 6.22
CA TYR A 43 19.10 -4.94 4.82
C TYR A 43 19.15 -6.34 4.18
N SER A 44 20.29 -7.04 4.31
CA SER A 44 20.42 -8.37 3.70
C SER A 44 19.45 -9.39 4.27
N ALA A 45 19.15 -9.31 5.57
CA ALA A 45 18.22 -10.23 6.22
C ALA A 45 16.78 -10.00 5.74
N VAL A 46 16.33 -8.75 5.66
CA VAL A 46 14.98 -8.46 5.19
C VAL A 46 14.81 -8.78 3.70
N VAL A 47 15.83 -8.51 2.89
CA VAL A 47 15.83 -8.84 1.45
C VAL A 47 15.66 -10.34 1.25
N ASN A 48 16.43 -11.16 1.97
CA ASN A 48 16.36 -12.61 1.85
C ASN A 48 15.03 -13.19 2.36
N GLN A 49 14.57 -12.71 3.50
CA GLN A 49 13.29 -13.15 4.05
C GLN A 49 12.13 -12.78 3.12
N ALA A 50 12.11 -11.56 2.60
CA ALA A 50 11.08 -11.12 1.66
C ALA A 50 11.08 -11.96 0.38
N LYS A 51 12.25 -12.26 -0.17
CA LYS A 51 12.37 -13.12 -1.36
C LYS A 51 11.74 -14.50 -1.12
N HIS A 52 12.05 -15.10 0.01
CA HIS A 52 11.52 -16.40 0.37
C HIS A 52 10.00 -16.36 0.55
N GLU A 53 9.49 -15.41 1.30
CA GLU A 53 8.06 -15.27 1.57
C GLU A 53 7.27 -15.00 0.28
N ILE A 54 7.76 -14.09 -0.55
CA ILE A 54 7.10 -13.75 -1.82
C ILE A 54 7.07 -14.95 -2.77
N SER A 55 8.16 -15.72 -2.84
CA SER A 55 8.22 -16.92 -3.70
C SER A 55 7.19 -17.97 -3.31
N GLN A 56 6.73 -17.98 -2.07
CA GLN A 56 5.76 -18.94 -1.55
C GLN A 56 4.36 -18.34 -1.37
N ASN A 57 4.15 -17.10 -1.78
CA ASN A 57 2.90 -16.36 -1.53
C ASN A 57 2.50 -16.38 -0.05
N TYR A 58 3.49 -16.27 0.83
CA TYR A 58 3.29 -16.31 2.27
C TYR A 58 2.51 -15.11 2.76
N GLN A 59 1.53 -15.34 3.61
CA GLN A 59 0.70 -14.31 4.23
C GLN A 59 1.04 -14.26 5.72
N PRO A 60 1.99 -13.38 6.13
CA PRO A 60 2.31 -13.26 7.55
C PRO A 60 1.12 -12.73 8.34
N ASP A 61 1.00 -13.19 9.59
CA ASP A 61 -0.04 -12.66 10.48
C ASP A 61 0.18 -11.16 10.70
N ILE A 62 -0.91 -10.41 10.66
CA ILE A 62 -0.92 -8.98 10.94
C ILE A 62 -1.78 -8.69 12.18
N LYS A 63 -1.52 -7.56 12.82
CA LYS A 63 -2.34 -7.13 13.96
C LYS A 63 -3.76 -6.82 13.50
N ASP A 64 -4.73 -7.09 14.36
CA ASP A 64 -6.14 -6.88 14.06
C ASP A 64 -6.43 -5.45 13.60
N ILE A 65 -7.30 -5.35 12.59
CA ILE A 65 -7.71 -4.08 12.04
C ILE A 65 -8.94 -3.59 12.80
N GLN A 66 -8.88 -2.36 13.31
CA GLN A 66 -9.95 -1.75 14.11
C GLN A 66 -10.79 -0.77 13.30
N ILE A 67 -10.81 -0.92 11.97
CA ILE A 67 -11.53 -0.05 11.04
C ILE A 67 -12.55 -0.86 10.24
N ASP A 68 -13.76 -0.31 10.10
CA ASP A 68 -14.79 -0.88 9.24
C ASP A 68 -14.58 -0.41 7.80
N LEU A 69 -14.08 -1.30 6.95
CA LEU A 69 -13.78 -0.98 5.54
C LEU A 69 -15.04 -0.61 4.74
N ASN A 70 -16.22 -1.03 5.18
CA ASN A 70 -17.47 -0.73 4.48
C ASN A 70 -17.82 0.77 4.48
N LYS A 71 -17.19 1.55 5.34
CA LYS A 71 -17.40 3.01 5.40
C LYS A 71 -16.71 3.77 4.29
N TYR A 72 -15.82 3.13 3.54
CA TYR A 72 -14.99 3.81 2.56
C TYR A 72 -15.31 3.34 1.15
N SER A 73 -15.42 4.29 0.24
CA SER A 73 -15.60 4.03 -1.20
C SER A 73 -14.27 4.03 -1.96
N THR A 74 -13.24 4.65 -1.39
CA THR A 74 -11.92 4.79 -1.98
C THR A 74 -10.86 4.32 -0.98
N ILE A 75 -10.01 3.39 -1.41
CA ILE A 75 -8.95 2.84 -0.57
C ILE A 75 -7.62 2.92 -1.31
N PHE A 76 -6.68 3.66 -0.74
CA PHE A 76 -5.29 3.66 -1.19
C PHE A 76 -4.57 2.49 -0.53
N ILE A 77 -3.75 1.79 -1.30
CA ILE A 77 -2.92 0.70 -0.78
C ILE A 77 -1.46 0.99 -1.08
N GLY A 78 -0.70 1.22 -0.02
CA GLY A 78 0.71 1.59 -0.10
C GLY A 78 1.63 0.49 0.40
N SER A 79 2.74 0.29 -0.31
CA SER A 79 3.73 -0.74 0.01
C SER A 79 5.12 -0.29 -0.44
N PRO A 80 6.19 -0.70 0.27
CA PRO A 80 7.50 -0.68 -0.36
C PRO A 80 7.49 -1.68 -1.52
N ASN A 81 8.29 -1.39 -2.55
CA ASN A 81 8.51 -2.34 -3.65
C ASN A 81 9.52 -3.39 -3.16
N TRP A 82 9.03 -4.59 -2.87
CA TRP A 82 9.86 -5.72 -2.49
C TRP A 82 9.81 -6.77 -3.60
N TRP A 83 10.96 -6.96 -4.25
CA TRP A 83 11.07 -7.94 -5.35
C TRP A 83 10.02 -7.71 -6.45
N SER A 84 9.81 -6.46 -6.82
CA SER A 84 8.87 -6.00 -7.86
C SER A 84 7.39 -6.21 -7.54
N THR A 85 7.05 -6.46 -6.28
CA THR A 85 5.66 -6.66 -5.88
C THR A 85 5.38 -6.06 -4.49
N ILE A 86 4.16 -6.20 -4.01
CA ILE A 86 3.76 -5.74 -2.67
C ILE A 86 4.46 -6.54 -1.59
N ALA A 87 4.71 -5.88 -0.47
CA ALA A 87 5.24 -6.55 0.72
C ALA A 87 4.22 -7.56 1.27
N PRO A 88 4.68 -8.71 1.81
CA PRO A 88 3.78 -9.75 2.32
C PRO A 88 2.70 -9.29 3.29
N PRO A 89 2.93 -8.34 4.22
CA PRO A 89 1.84 -7.86 5.08
C PRO A 89 0.68 -7.24 4.31
N ILE A 90 0.94 -6.60 3.17
CA ILE A 90 -0.12 -6.06 2.30
C ILE A 90 -0.87 -7.17 1.61
N LEU A 91 -0.19 -8.25 1.18
CA LEU A 91 -0.86 -9.42 0.65
C LEU A 91 -1.84 -9.99 1.69
N THR A 92 -1.42 -10.12 2.94
CA THR A 92 -2.28 -10.58 4.03
C THR A 92 -3.51 -9.70 4.18
N PHE A 93 -3.32 -8.37 4.20
CA PHE A 93 -4.43 -7.42 4.32
C PHE A 93 -5.45 -7.61 3.17
N ILE A 94 -4.98 -7.67 1.94
CA ILE A 94 -5.86 -7.81 0.77
C ILE A 94 -6.60 -9.13 0.83
N MET A 95 -5.90 -10.23 1.11
CA MET A 95 -6.52 -11.57 1.11
C MET A 95 -7.57 -11.71 2.21
N GLN A 96 -7.36 -11.11 3.38
CA GLN A 96 -8.34 -11.12 4.47
C GLN A 96 -9.57 -10.26 4.19
N ASN A 97 -9.46 -9.29 3.27
CA ASN A 97 -10.47 -8.26 3.07
C ASN A 97 -10.97 -8.17 1.63
N GLN A 98 -10.75 -9.17 0.78
CA GLN A 98 -11.15 -9.14 -0.63
C GLN A 98 -12.62 -8.79 -0.81
N ASN A 99 -13.50 -9.35 0.01
CA ASN A 99 -14.95 -9.09 -0.08
C ASN A 99 -15.28 -7.62 0.24
N HIS A 100 -14.50 -6.98 1.07
CA HIS A 100 -14.71 -5.59 1.46
C HIS A 100 -14.12 -4.60 0.46
N LEU A 101 -13.41 -5.08 -0.56
CA LEU A 101 -12.83 -4.24 -1.61
C LEU A 101 -13.65 -4.22 -2.90
N ILE A 102 -14.68 -5.07 -2.98
CA ILE A 102 -15.54 -5.18 -4.17
C ILE A 102 -16.25 -3.84 -4.43
N ASN A 103 -16.23 -3.41 -5.69
CA ASN A 103 -16.86 -2.18 -6.18
C ASN A 103 -16.29 -0.90 -5.60
N LYS A 104 -15.12 -0.96 -4.99
CA LYS A 104 -14.43 0.24 -4.50
C LYS A 104 -13.39 0.72 -5.50
N GLU A 105 -13.03 1.98 -5.40
CA GLU A 105 -11.84 2.50 -6.06
C GLU A 105 -10.63 2.13 -5.22
N VAL A 106 -9.66 1.47 -5.84
CA VAL A 106 -8.41 1.07 -5.19
C VAL A 106 -7.25 1.73 -5.91
N ILE A 107 -6.40 2.43 -5.17
CA ILE A 107 -5.33 3.25 -5.74
C ILE A 107 -4.00 2.82 -5.14
N PRO A 108 -3.13 2.15 -5.94
CA PRO A 108 -1.83 1.72 -5.42
C PRO A 108 -0.83 2.88 -5.34
N PHE A 109 0.01 2.86 -4.32
CA PHE A 109 1.20 3.70 -4.27
C PHE A 109 2.36 2.90 -3.68
N CYS A 110 3.57 3.24 -4.07
CA CYS A 110 4.73 2.54 -3.54
C CYS A 110 5.94 3.46 -3.37
N THR A 111 6.85 3.02 -2.52
CA THR A 111 8.19 3.57 -2.40
C THR A 111 9.19 2.52 -2.85
N HIS A 112 10.30 2.95 -3.48
CA HIS A 112 11.28 2.04 -4.04
C HIS A 112 12.69 2.64 -3.98
N GLY A 113 13.68 1.79 -4.12
CA GLY A 113 15.09 2.19 -4.15
C GLY A 113 15.71 2.18 -5.57
N GLY A 114 14.88 2.30 -6.60
CA GLY A 114 15.33 2.32 -8.00
C GLY A 114 14.56 1.38 -8.92
N GLY A 115 13.76 0.45 -8.39
CA GLY A 115 13.00 -0.51 -9.18
C GLY A 115 11.66 0.01 -9.71
N GLY A 116 11.27 1.22 -9.37
CA GLY A 116 9.98 1.80 -9.79
C GLY A 116 8.79 1.11 -9.16
N PHE A 117 7.68 1.07 -9.87
CA PHE A 117 6.46 0.42 -9.42
C PHE A 117 6.50 -1.12 -9.50
N GLY A 118 7.41 -1.66 -10.32
CA GLY A 118 7.45 -3.11 -10.58
C GLY A 118 6.12 -3.64 -11.06
N HIS A 119 5.68 -4.77 -10.50
CA HIS A 119 4.38 -5.38 -10.83
C HIS A 119 3.29 -5.03 -9.82
N ILE A 120 3.52 -4.08 -8.94
CA ILE A 120 2.57 -3.75 -7.88
C ILE A 120 1.16 -3.45 -8.40
N PRO A 121 0.97 -2.56 -9.39
CA PRO A 121 -0.39 -2.27 -9.87
C PRO A 121 -1.09 -3.50 -10.46
N GLN A 122 -0.38 -4.30 -11.24
CA GLN A 122 -0.91 -5.51 -11.86
C GLN A 122 -1.26 -6.57 -10.81
N ASP A 123 -0.42 -6.72 -9.79
CA ASP A 123 -0.65 -7.69 -8.73
C ASP A 123 -1.85 -7.30 -7.86
N ILE A 124 -1.98 -6.02 -7.53
CA ILE A 124 -3.16 -5.51 -6.81
C ILE A 124 -4.42 -5.71 -7.66
N LYS A 125 -4.35 -5.45 -8.96
CA LYS A 125 -5.49 -5.65 -9.87
C LYS A 125 -5.93 -7.11 -9.91
N LYS A 126 -5.01 -8.06 -9.92
CA LYS A 126 -5.33 -9.49 -9.88
C LYS A 126 -6.00 -9.87 -8.56
N LEU A 127 -5.51 -9.34 -7.45
CA LEU A 127 -6.03 -9.64 -6.12
C LEU A 127 -7.37 -8.95 -5.86
N CYS A 128 -7.60 -7.79 -6.46
CA CYS A 128 -8.80 -6.97 -6.31
C CYS A 128 -9.53 -6.89 -7.66
N SER A 129 -9.86 -8.04 -8.24
CA SER A 129 -10.41 -8.12 -9.61
C SER A 129 -11.76 -7.44 -9.77
N GLN A 130 -12.52 -7.26 -8.70
CA GLN A 130 -13.82 -6.61 -8.71
C GLN A 130 -13.77 -5.17 -8.21
N SER A 131 -12.58 -4.61 -8.06
CA SER A 131 -12.36 -3.21 -7.70
C SER A 131 -12.00 -2.41 -8.95
N LYS A 132 -12.23 -1.10 -8.90
CA LYS A 132 -11.76 -0.18 -9.93
C LYS A 132 -10.38 0.31 -9.54
N ILE A 133 -9.35 -0.12 -10.28
CA ILE A 133 -7.97 0.27 -9.98
C ILE A 133 -7.66 1.57 -10.71
N LEU A 134 -7.37 2.62 -9.97
CA LEU A 134 -6.95 3.91 -10.53
C LEU A 134 -5.44 3.96 -10.66
N THR A 135 -4.95 4.91 -11.46
CA THR A 135 -3.52 5.10 -11.68
C THR A 135 -2.83 5.49 -10.37
N GLY A 136 -1.81 4.73 -10.00
CA GLY A 136 -1.04 4.93 -8.78
C GLY A 136 0.16 5.84 -8.96
N LEU A 137 0.94 5.99 -7.90
CA LEU A 137 2.19 6.75 -7.89
C LEU A 137 3.29 5.94 -7.22
N ALA A 138 4.44 5.88 -7.88
CA ALA A 138 5.66 5.31 -7.32
C ALA A 138 6.64 6.45 -6.99
N SER A 139 7.26 6.37 -5.81
CA SER A 139 8.22 7.38 -5.35
C SER A 139 9.54 6.73 -5.01
N TYR A 140 10.64 7.33 -5.50
CA TYR A 140 11.98 6.91 -5.13
C TYR A 140 12.24 7.31 -3.66
N ASP A 141 12.45 6.33 -2.81
CA ASP A 141 12.61 6.51 -1.36
C ASP A 141 11.53 7.42 -0.76
N SER A 142 11.91 8.57 -0.22
CA SER A 142 10.99 9.55 0.38
C SER A 142 11.00 10.87 -0.38
N THR A 143 11.26 10.83 -1.69
CA THR A 143 11.44 12.05 -2.49
C THR A 143 10.15 12.69 -2.99
N ALA A 144 9.02 11.96 -2.97
CA ALA A 144 7.75 12.54 -3.40
C ALA A 144 7.39 13.74 -2.51
N SER A 145 7.23 14.89 -3.16
CA SER A 145 6.89 16.14 -2.48
C SER A 145 5.36 16.29 -2.35
N ASN A 146 4.95 17.25 -1.52
CA ASN A 146 3.54 17.65 -1.47
C ASN A 146 3.02 18.05 -2.85
N THR A 147 3.82 18.74 -3.65
CA THR A 147 3.45 19.18 -5.01
C THR A 147 3.25 17.98 -5.93
N ASP A 148 4.16 17.01 -5.91
CA ASP A 148 4.06 15.81 -6.76
C ASP A 148 2.81 15.03 -6.44
N ILE A 149 2.54 14.83 -5.16
CA ILE A 149 1.37 14.08 -4.71
C ILE A 149 0.10 14.83 -5.06
N HIS A 150 0.05 16.15 -4.87
CA HIS A 150 -1.08 16.97 -5.24
C HIS A 150 -1.41 16.86 -6.73
N LYS A 151 -0.40 16.95 -7.59
CA LYS A 151 -0.56 16.81 -9.05
C LYS A 151 -1.13 15.44 -9.42
N TRP A 152 -0.62 14.39 -8.80
CA TRP A 152 -1.12 13.04 -9.03
C TRP A 152 -2.58 12.89 -8.61
N LEU A 153 -2.92 13.30 -7.40
CA LEU A 153 -4.29 13.21 -6.87
C LEU A 153 -5.29 13.99 -7.73
N THR A 154 -4.88 15.17 -8.21
CA THR A 154 -5.69 15.96 -9.13
C THR A 154 -5.89 15.25 -10.48
N LYS A 155 -4.82 14.67 -11.01
CA LYS A 155 -4.85 13.97 -12.30
C LYS A 155 -5.78 12.76 -12.29
N ILE A 156 -5.89 12.07 -11.16
CA ILE A 156 -6.80 10.92 -11.03
C ILE A 156 -8.19 11.32 -10.51
N ASN A 157 -8.47 12.61 -10.41
CA ASN A 157 -9.76 13.18 -10.00
C ASN A 157 -10.19 12.80 -8.57
N ILE A 158 -9.23 12.65 -7.67
CA ILE A 158 -9.50 12.45 -6.25
C ILE A 158 -9.45 13.78 -5.50
N LEU A 159 -8.65 14.72 -5.97
CA LEU A 159 -8.51 16.06 -5.38
C LEU A 159 -8.87 17.14 -6.38
#